data_1783e4890c0f3a6fb47eacd958b69aa1
#
_entry.id   1783e4890c0f3a6fb47eacd958b69aa1
#
_cell.length_a   1.000
_cell.length_b   1.000
_cell.length_c   1.000
_cell.angle_alpha   90.00
_cell.angle_beta   90.00
_cell.angle_gamma   90.00
#
_symmetry.space_group_name_H-M   'P 1'
#
loop_
_entity.id
_entity.type
_entity.pdbx_description
1 polymer ?
#
loop_
_entity_poly.entity_id
_entity_poly.type
_entity_poly.pdbx_seq_one_letter_code
_entity_poly.pdbx_strand_id
1 'polypeptide(L)'
;MSRNIYNTLIIFTSFFFINISTAKSDETLIGLNASAKHYCVCFFISEMKSDYCDEAYDRIISASVSEDELFSQIKQIGYNKDDEKKEISIGYGEYNIVSVFTQDTGCYFKK
;
A
#
# COMPACT_ATOMS: atom_id res chain seq x y z
N MET A 1 -32.76 -2.85 34.99
CA MET A 1 -32.90 -2.92 33.54
C MET A 1 -32.23 -1.79 32.82
N SER A 2 -32.30 -0.53 33.30
CA SER A 2 -31.64 0.60 32.65
C SER A 2 -30.09 0.54 32.64
N ARG A 3 -29.50 -0.15 33.64
CA ARG A 3 -28.03 -0.31 33.69
C ARG A 3 -27.46 -1.15 32.55
N ASN A 4 -28.18 -2.16 32.11
CA ASN A 4 -27.69 -3.03 31.03
C ASN A 4 -27.70 -2.31 29.68
N ILE A 5 -28.63 -1.39 29.46
CA ILE A 5 -28.71 -0.59 28.24
C ILE A 5 -27.53 0.38 28.15
N TYR A 6 -27.16 1.02 29.26
CA TYR A 6 -26.02 1.95 29.29
C TYR A 6 -24.72 1.24 29.04
N ASN A 7 -24.49 0.07 29.60
CA ASN A 7 -23.28 -0.69 29.38
C ASN A 7 -23.14 -1.13 27.92
N THR A 8 -24.24 -1.52 27.29
CA THR A 8 -24.27 -1.91 25.90
C THR A 8 -23.92 -0.74 24.97
N LEU A 9 -24.41 0.45 25.27
CA LEU A 9 -24.11 1.66 24.49
C LEU A 9 -22.64 2.06 24.61
N ILE A 10 -22.05 1.97 25.79
CA ILE A 10 -20.63 2.30 26.00
C ILE A 10 -19.72 1.35 25.23
N ILE A 11 -19.99 0.06 25.24
CA ILE A 11 -19.25 -0.95 24.50
C ILE A 11 -19.32 -0.69 23.00
N PHE A 12 -20.50 -0.33 22.50
CA PHE A 12 -20.72 -0.04 21.08
C PHE A 12 -19.92 1.18 20.61
N THR A 13 -19.85 2.23 21.44
CA THR A 13 -19.09 3.45 21.12
C THR A 13 -17.59 3.16 21.05
N SER A 14 -17.06 2.35 21.97
CA SER A 14 -15.65 1.96 21.96
C SER A 14 -15.27 1.19 20.69
N PHE A 15 -16.13 0.33 20.23
CA PHE A 15 -15.93 -0.44 19.00
C PHE A 15 -15.84 0.45 17.78
N PHE A 16 -16.60 1.53 17.73
CA PHE A 16 -16.61 2.49 16.63
C PHE A 16 -15.26 3.22 16.51
N PHE A 17 -14.64 3.59 17.62
CA PHE A 17 -13.32 4.23 17.62
C PHE A 17 -12.23 3.33 17.06
N ILE A 18 -12.26 2.04 17.32
CA ILE A 18 -11.29 1.07 16.80
C ILE A 18 -11.35 1.02 15.27
N ASN A 19 -12.53 1.07 14.68
CA ASN A 19 -12.73 1.07 13.23
C ASN A 19 -12.10 2.29 12.54
N ILE A 20 -12.16 3.46 13.14
CA ILE A 20 -11.57 4.69 12.60
C ILE A 20 -10.04 4.59 12.55
N SER A 21 -9.41 4.02 13.59
CA SER A 21 -7.96 3.81 13.64
C SER A 21 -7.49 2.84 12.55
N THR A 22 -8.27 1.80 12.28
CA THR A 22 -7.97 0.81 11.24
C THR A 22 -7.98 1.43 9.85
N ALA A 23 -8.89 2.38 9.58
CA ALA A 23 -9.00 3.05 8.29
C ALA A 23 -7.72 3.82 7.90
N LYS A 24 -7.04 4.47 8.86
CA LYS A 24 -5.78 5.18 8.59
C LYS A 24 -4.63 4.22 8.23
N SER A 25 -4.54 3.08 8.90
CA SER A 25 -3.55 2.05 8.59
C SER A 25 -3.77 1.47 7.20
N ASP A 26 -5.02 1.27 6.80
CA ASP A 26 -5.39 0.75 5.49
C ASP A 26 -4.95 1.68 4.35
N GLU A 27 -5.04 2.99 4.56
CA GLU A 27 -4.65 3.98 3.55
C GLU A 27 -3.14 3.90 3.24
N THR A 28 -2.31 3.75 4.26
CA THR A 28 -0.87 3.55 4.08
C THR A 28 -0.60 2.26 3.31
N LEU A 29 -1.26 1.18 3.67
CA LEU A 29 -1.09 -0.12 3.02
C LEU A 29 -1.52 -0.06 1.55
N ILE A 30 -2.61 0.63 1.24
CA ILE A 30 -3.06 0.83 -0.14
C ILE A 30 -1.99 1.55 -0.96
N GLY A 31 -1.39 2.60 -0.42
CA GLY A 31 -0.33 3.35 -1.10
C GLY A 31 0.91 2.51 -1.36
N LEU A 32 1.34 1.71 -0.38
CA LEU A 32 2.50 0.82 -0.53
C LEU A 32 2.22 -0.28 -1.54
N ASN A 33 1.05 -0.89 -1.51
CA ASN A 33 0.64 -1.91 -2.48
C ASN A 33 0.60 -1.35 -3.90
N ALA A 34 0.02 -0.17 -4.07
CA ALA A 34 -0.06 0.49 -5.37
C ALA A 34 1.34 0.78 -5.92
N SER A 35 2.26 1.22 -5.07
CA SER A 35 3.65 1.51 -5.46
C SER A 35 4.37 0.25 -5.92
N ALA A 36 4.31 -0.83 -5.14
CA ALA A 36 4.99 -2.07 -5.48
C ALA A 36 4.44 -2.68 -6.76
N LYS A 37 3.13 -2.69 -6.92
CA LYS A 37 2.49 -3.20 -8.13
C LYS A 37 2.83 -2.37 -9.34
N HIS A 38 2.83 -1.05 -9.21
CA HIS A 38 3.19 -0.15 -10.30
C HIS A 38 4.58 -0.45 -10.86
N TYR A 39 5.58 -0.55 -9.98
CA TYR A 39 6.95 -0.80 -10.44
C TYR A 39 7.10 -2.20 -11.01
N CYS A 40 6.43 -3.19 -10.44
CA CYS A 40 6.44 -4.55 -10.99
C CYS A 40 5.87 -4.60 -12.41
N VAL A 41 4.71 -3.99 -12.62
CA VAL A 41 4.07 -3.93 -13.93
C VAL A 41 4.93 -3.13 -14.93
N CYS A 42 5.43 -1.97 -14.50
CA CYS A 42 6.19 -1.09 -15.35
C CYS A 42 7.51 -1.72 -15.82
N PHE A 43 8.25 -2.37 -14.91
CA PHE A 43 9.54 -2.97 -15.26
C PHE A 43 9.42 -4.32 -15.94
N PHE A 44 8.53 -5.19 -15.46
CA PHE A 44 8.53 -6.60 -15.87
C PHE A 44 7.46 -6.96 -16.89
N ILE A 45 6.34 -6.24 -16.93
CA ILE A 45 5.31 -6.45 -17.95
C ILE A 45 5.50 -5.50 -19.12
N SER A 46 5.59 -4.20 -18.84
CA SER A 46 5.73 -3.17 -19.88
C SER A 46 7.17 -2.99 -20.34
N GLU A 47 8.13 -3.50 -19.60
CA GLU A 47 9.57 -3.45 -19.90
C GLU A 47 10.07 -2.02 -20.16
N MET A 48 9.57 -1.07 -19.36
CA MET A 48 9.92 0.34 -19.46
C MET A 48 11.17 0.66 -18.63
N LYS A 49 11.82 1.77 -18.95
CA LYS A 49 12.98 2.24 -18.22
C LYS A 49 12.58 2.93 -16.90
N SER A 50 13.54 3.01 -15.97
CA SER A 50 13.29 3.58 -14.64
C SER A 50 12.80 5.02 -14.70
N ASP A 51 13.28 5.84 -15.63
CA ASP A 51 12.83 7.24 -15.75
C ASP A 51 11.36 7.33 -16.04
N TYR A 52 10.86 6.50 -16.95
CA TYR A 52 9.44 6.44 -17.27
C TYR A 52 8.62 5.94 -16.09
N CYS A 53 9.11 4.89 -15.42
CA CYS A 53 8.39 4.29 -14.28
C CYS A 53 8.29 5.27 -13.11
N ASP A 54 9.35 6.03 -12.85
CA ASP A 54 9.34 7.05 -11.79
C ASP A 54 8.38 8.19 -12.11
N GLU A 55 8.33 8.64 -13.34
CA GLU A 55 7.41 9.69 -13.76
C GLU A 55 5.95 9.24 -13.66
N ALA A 56 5.65 8.03 -14.11
CA ALA A 56 4.31 7.46 -14.02
C ALA A 56 3.88 7.20 -12.57
N TYR A 57 4.85 6.92 -11.69
CA TYR A 57 4.60 6.68 -10.27
C TYR A 57 3.91 7.88 -9.61
N ASP A 58 4.36 9.10 -9.89
CA ASP A 58 3.78 10.30 -9.29
C ASP A 58 2.28 10.41 -9.56
N ARG A 59 1.84 10.02 -10.76
CA ARG A 59 0.43 10.07 -11.13
C ARG A 59 -0.39 8.99 -10.42
N ILE A 60 0.16 7.79 -10.27
CA ILE A 60 -0.54 6.67 -9.65
C ILE A 60 -0.68 6.87 -8.15
N ILE A 61 0.36 7.31 -7.49
CA ILE A 61 0.33 7.51 -6.03
C ILE A 61 -0.60 8.66 -5.65
N SER A 62 -0.61 9.75 -6.42
CA SER A 62 -1.51 10.86 -6.15
C SER A 62 -2.99 10.48 -6.28
N ALA A 63 -3.29 9.46 -7.10
CA ALA A 63 -4.65 8.93 -7.24
C ALA A 63 -5.01 7.94 -6.13
N SER A 64 -4.01 7.27 -5.51
CA SER A 64 -4.23 6.22 -4.51
C SER A 64 -4.22 6.74 -3.08
N VAL A 65 -3.58 7.88 -2.81
CA VAL A 65 -3.36 8.43 -1.47
C VAL A 65 -3.91 9.85 -1.42
N SER A 66 -4.81 10.11 -0.48
CA SER A 66 -5.49 11.40 -0.38
C SER A 66 -4.73 12.46 0.43
N GLU A 67 -3.75 12.07 1.25
CA GLU A 67 -3.00 12.98 2.10
C GLU A 67 -1.63 13.31 1.49
N ASP A 68 -1.33 14.60 1.31
CA ASP A 68 -0.07 15.07 0.73
C ASP A 68 1.15 14.62 1.55
N GLU A 69 1.03 14.62 2.88
CA GLU A 69 2.10 14.22 3.77
C GLU A 69 2.45 12.73 3.59
N LEU A 70 1.43 11.88 3.53
CA LEU A 70 1.61 10.46 3.31
C LEU A 70 2.22 10.18 1.93
N PHE A 71 1.77 10.89 0.91
CA PHE A 71 2.31 10.78 -0.45
C PHE A 71 3.81 11.10 -0.46
N SER A 72 4.22 12.19 0.21
CA SER A 72 5.63 12.57 0.31
C SER A 72 6.48 11.52 1.01
N GLN A 73 5.94 10.91 2.07
CA GLN A 73 6.64 9.85 2.80
C GLN A 73 6.84 8.61 1.94
N ILE A 74 5.81 8.18 1.24
CA ILE A 74 5.88 7.01 0.35
C ILE A 74 6.90 7.25 -0.77
N LYS A 75 6.91 8.44 -1.34
CA LYS A 75 7.84 8.79 -2.42
C LYS A 75 9.30 8.72 -1.99
N GLN A 76 9.61 9.08 -0.73
CA GLN A 76 10.96 9.07 -0.20
C GLN A 76 11.48 7.67 0.12
N ILE A 77 10.61 6.70 0.33
CA ILE A 77 10.97 5.33 0.71
C ILE A 77 11.76 4.64 -0.40
N GLY A 78 11.33 4.82 -1.65
CA GLY A 78 11.93 4.13 -2.78
C GLY A 78 11.55 2.66 -2.83
N TYR A 79 12.27 1.91 -3.66
CA TYR A 79 12.01 0.49 -3.86
C TYR A 79 13.30 -0.26 -4.13
N ASN A 80 13.29 -1.58 -3.91
CA ASN A 80 14.36 -2.48 -4.30
C ASN A 80 13.89 -3.36 -5.46
N LYS A 81 14.69 -3.44 -6.50
CA LYS A 81 14.39 -4.21 -7.71
C LYS A 81 15.33 -5.40 -7.81
N ASP A 82 14.78 -6.60 -7.96
CA ASP A 82 15.54 -7.82 -8.20
C ASP A 82 15.20 -8.35 -9.60
N ASP A 83 16.13 -8.20 -10.53
CA ASP A 83 15.92 -8.58 -11.93
C ASP A 83 15.87 -10.09 -12.13
N GLU A 84 16.62 -10.85 -11.32
CA GLU A 84 16.62 -12.32 -11.43
C GLU A 84 15.31 -12.94 -10.97
N LYS A 85 14.84 -12.51 -9.79
CA LYS A 85 13.60 -13.01 -9.22
C LYS A 85 12.37 -12.29 -9.75
N LYS A 86 12.55 -11.19 -10.45
CA LYS A 86 11.50 -10.30 -10.96
C LYS A 86 10.60 -9.84 -9.83
N GLU A 87 11.22 -9.25 -8.82
CA GLU A 87 10.55 -8.78 -7.62
C GLU A 87 10.79 -7.29 -7.41
N ILE A 88 9.76 -6.61 -6.90
CA ILE A 88 9.85 -5.27 -6.36
C ILE A 88 9.50 -5.33 -4.89
N SER A 89 10.36 -4.81 -4.03
CA SER A 89 10.09 -4.77 -2.59
C SER A 89 10.17 -3.35 -2.06
N ILE A 90 9.23 -3.02 -1.15
CA ILE A 90 9.16 -1.73 -0.48
C ILE A 90 8.99 -1.97 1.01
N GLY A 91 9.91 -1.43 1.82
CA GLY A 91 9.85 -1.52 3.26
C GLY A 91 9.49 -0.18 3.88
N TYR A 92 8.52 -0.16 4.80
CA TYR A 92 8.11 1.04 5.53
C TYR A 92 7.64 0.65 6.93
N GLY A 93 8.45 0.99 7.95
CA GLY A 93 8.15 0.59 9.32
C GLY A 93 8.07 -0.93 9.45
N GLU A 94 6.93 -1.42 9.89
CA GLU A 94 6.67 -2.86 10.00
C GLU A 94 6.15 -3.48 8.70
N TYR A 95 5.84 -2.67 7.70
CA TYR A 95 5.33 -3.15 6.42
C TYR A 95 6.48 -3.57 5.51
N ASN A 96 6.35 -4.72 4.90
CA ASN A 96 7.26 -5.20 3.86
C ASN A 96 6.43 -5.76 2.72
N ILE A 97 6.33 -5.00 1.65
CA ILE A 97 5.48 -5.33 0.51
C ILE A 97 6.38 -5.83 -0.62
N VAL A 98 6.08 -7.03 -1.11
CA VAL A 98 6.82 -7.64 -2.22
C VAL A 98 5.84 -7.98 -3.33
N SER A 99 6.10 -7.44 -4.52
CA SER A 99 5.35 -7.76 -5.74
C SER A 99 6.23 -8.57 -6.67
N VAL A 100 5.73 -9.70 -7.13
CA VAL A 100 6.47 -10.68 -7.94
C VAL A 100 5.81 -10.84 -9.30
N PHE A 101 6.62 -10.87 -10.36
CA PHE A 101 6.13 -11.13 -11.71
C PHE A 101 6.34 -12.59 -12.09
N THR A 102 5.31 -13.22 -12.64
CA THR A 102 5.40 -14.48 -13.39
C THR A 102 4.59 -14.37 -14.67
N GLN A 103 4.95 -15.16 -15.69
CA GLN A 103 4.24 -15.11 -16.95
C GLN A 103 2.79 -15.55 -16.83
N ASP A 104 2.50 -16.47 -15.91
CA ASP A 104 1.15 -17.02 -15.76
C ASP A 104 0.21 -16.10 -15.00
N THR A 105 0.71 -15.36 -14.01
CA THR A 105 -0.14 -14.57 -13.10
C THR A 105 0.03 -13.06 -13.26
N GLY A 106 1.07 -12.58 -13.96
CA GLY A 106 1.44 -11.19 -13.96
C GLY A 106 2.10 -10.80 -12.64
N CYS A 107 1.85 -9.59 -12.16
CA CYS A 107 2.37 -9.12 -10.89
C CYS A 107 1.39 -9.43 -9.75
N TYR A 108 1.87 -10.10 -8.71
CA TYR A 108 1.07 -10.45 -7.54
C TYR A 108 1.87 -10.19 -6.26
N PHE A 109 1.17 -10.03 -5.15
CA PHE A 109 1.82 -9.79 -3.86
C PHE A 109 2.22 -11.10 -3.21
N LYS A 110 3.47 -11.17 -2.79
CA LYS A 110 4.02 -12.32 -2.08
C LYS A 110 3.58 -12.27 -0.62
N LYS A 111 3.08 -13.37 -0.13
CA LYS A 111 2.67 -13.49 1.29
C LYS A 111 3.83 -13.90 2.18
#